data_67efcc9d1f549a5235d57ffba444e65e
#
_entry.id   67efcc9d1f549a5235d57ffba444e65e
#
_cell.length_a   1.000
_cell.length_b   1.000
_cell.length_c   1.000
_cell.angle_alpha   90.00
_cell.angle_beta   90.00
_cell.angle_gamma   90.00
#
_symmetry.space_group_name_H-M   'P 1'
#
loop_
_entity.id
_entity.type
_entity.pdbx_description
1 polymer ?
#
loop_
_entity_poly.entity_id
_entity_poly.type
_entity_poly.pdbx_seq_one_letter_code
_entity_poly.pdbx_strand_id
1 'polypeptide(L)' 'MTYKLYKTILGQKGAVTVNEDGSMTSFLFDPENPDYQAYLKWLEEGNTPEPAEENQ' A
#
# COMPACT_ATOMS: atom_id res chain seq x y z
N MET A 1 2.56 -11.96 0.18
CA MET A 1 2.67 -10.52 -0.08
C MET A 1 1.71 -9.76 0.82
N THR A 2 2.20 -8.75 1.51
CA THR A 2 1.40 -8.02 2.47
C THR A 2 1.55 -6.53 2.20
N TYR A 3 0.45 -5.80 2.29
CA TYR A 3 0.46 -4.35 2.14
C TYR A 3 0.22 -3.70 3.48
N LYS A 4 0.90 -2.59 3.72
CA LYS A 4 0.72 -1.79 4.92
C LYS A 4 0.33 -0.39 4.50
N LEU A 5 -0.75 0.12 5.08
CA LEU A 5 -1.21 1.46 4.75
C LEU A 5 -0.29 2.50 5.39
N TYR A 6 -0.19 3.66 4.77
CA TYR A 6 0.51 4.78 5.37
C TYR A 6 -0.14 6.07 4.92
N LYS A 7 0.22 7.16 5.61
CA LYS A 7 -0.34 8.46 5.34
C LYS A 7 0.80 9.47 5.34
N THR A 8 0.84 10.29 4.30
CA THR A 8 1.90 11.28 4.22
C THR A 8 1.56 12.48 5.09
N ILE A 9 2.58 13.32 5.30
CA ILE A 9 2.41 14.53 6.08
C ILE A 9 1.40 15.49 5.43
N LEU A 10 1.21 15.35 4.11
CA LEU A 10 0.23 16.16 3.39
C LEU A 10 -1.17 15.60 3.45
N GLY A 11 -1.37 14.48 4.13
CA GLY A 11 -2.68 13.88 4.25
C GLY A 11 -3.02 12.92 3.13
N GLN A 12 -2.09 12.62 2.25
CA GLN A 12 -2.32 11.66 1.19
C GLN A 12 -2.18 10.24 1.72
N LYS A 13 -2.99 9.35 1.19
CA LYS A 13 -2.97 7.95 1.60
C LYS A 13 -2.23 7.11 0.58
N GLY A 14 -1.57 6.09 1.07
CA GLY A 14 -0.84 5.17 0.21
C GLY A 14 -0.63 3.85 0.89
N ALA A 15 0.15 3.00 0.26
CA ALA A 15 0.49 1.70 0.83
C ALA A 15 1.91 1.34 0.46
N VAL A 16 2.50 0.47 1.27
CA VAL A 16 3.83 -0.04 1.02
C VAL A 16 3.77 -1.56 1.11
N THR A 17 4.50 -2.23 0.23
CA THR A 17 4.58 -3.68 0.26
C THR A 17 6.05 -4.09 0.27
N VAL A 18 6.33 -5.22 0.92
CA VAL A 18 7.67 -5.78 0.96
C VAL A 18 7.70 -6.95 -0.02
N ASN A 19 8.63 -6.90 -0.94
CA ASN A 19 8.77 -7.94 -1.95
C ASN A 19 9.58 -9.10 -1.39
N GLU A 20 9.57 -10.22 -2.12
CA GLU A 20 10.22 -11.43 -1.64
C GLU A 20 11.74 -11.29 -1.52
N ASP A 21 12.30 -10.39 -2.30
CA ASP A 21 13.75 -10.17 -2.26
C ASP A 21 14.15 -9.18 -1.17
N GLY A 22 13.20 -8.71 -0.37
CA GLY A 22 13.47 -7.78 0.72
C GLY A 22 13.34 -6.32 0.34
N SER A 23 13.10 -6.02 -0.93
CA SER A 23 12.90 -4.64 -1.32
C SER A 23 11.48 -4.17 -0.97
N MET A 24 11.30 -2.87 -0.90
CA MET A 24 10.01 -2.29 -0.56
C MET A 24 9.51 -1.42 -1.70
N THR A 25 8.23 -1.51 -1.97
CA THR A 25 7.57 -0.68 -2.97
C THR A 25 6.48 0.11 -2.29
N SER A 26 6.49 1.42 -2.46
CA SER A 26 5.44 2.27 -1.91
C SER A 26 4.79 3.06 -3.02
N PHE A 27 3.52 3.40 -2.83
CA PHE A 27 2.76 4.12 -3.84
C PHE A 27 1.61 4.85 -3.18
N LEU A 28 1.18 5.94 -3.82
CA LEU A 28 -0.01 6.66 -3.40
C LEU A 28 -1.24 6.04 -4.07
N PHE A 29 -2.41 6.29 -3.48
CA PHE A 29 -3.67 5.77 -4.03
C PHE A 29 -4.06 6.59 -5.25
N ASP A 30 -3.45 6.28 -6.37
CA ASP A 30 -3.67 6.96 -7.64
C ASP A 30 -4.22 5.94 -8.64
N PRO A 31 -5.45 6.12 -9.15
CA PRO A 31 -6.05 5.12 -10.04
C PRO A 31 -5.25 4.89 -11.32
N GLU A 32 -4.36 5.80 -11.68
CA GLU A 32 -3.52 5.60 -12.86
C GLU A 32 -2.24 4.86 -12.55
N ASN A 33 -1.97 4.58 -11.28
CA ASN A 33 -0.74 3.93 -10.86
C ASN A 33 -0.92 2.41 -10.95
N PRO A 34 -0.10 1.70 -11.75
CA PRO A 34 -0.25 0.25 -11.86
C PRO A 34 -0.05 -0.47 -10.54
N ASP A 35 0.77 0.06 -9.65
CA ASP A 35 0.95 -0.55 -8.33
C ASP A 35 -0.33 -0.47 -7.51
N TYR A 36 -1.05 0.64 -7.63
CA TYR A 36 -2.33 0.78 -6.94
C TYR A 36 -3.35 -0.20 -7.50
N GLN A 37 -3.35 -0.41 -8.81
CA GLN A 37 -4.27 -1.37 -9.43
C GLN A 37 -3.99 -2.78 -8.92
N ALA A 38 -2.72 -3.15 -8.78
CA ALA A 38 -2.38 -4.44 -8.23
C ALA A 38 -2.84 -4.58 -6.79
N TYR A 39 -2.75 -3.51 -6.02
CA TYR A 39 -3.21 -3.50 -4.65
C TYR A 39 -4.73 -3.73 -4.57
N LEU A 40 -5.48 -3.07 -5.45
CA LEU A 40 -6.93 -3.25 -5.47
C LEU A 40 -7.30 -4.69 -5.78
N LYS A 41 -6.60 -5.31 -6.71
CA LYS A 41 -6.84 -6.69 -7.06
C LYS A 41 -6.55 -7.60 -5.87
N TRP A 42 -5.49 -7.30 -5.15
CA TRP A 42 -5.13 -8.06 -3.95
C TRP A 42 -6.26 -7.99 -2.91
N LEU A 43 -6.88 -6.83 -2.76
CA LEU A 43 -8.01 -6.69 -1.85
C LEU A 43 -9.20 -7.52 -2.29
N GLU A 44 -9.44 -7.60 -3.60
CA GLU A 44 -10.56 -8.38 -4.12
C GLU A 44 -10.39 -9.86 -3.85
N GLU A 45 -9.17 -10.31 -3.61
CA GLU A 45 -8.90 -11.69 -3.29
C GLU A 45 -9.21 -12.03 -1.84
N GLY A 46 -9.66 -11.07 -1.08
CA GLY A 46 -10.04 -11.31 0.31
C GLY A 46 -8.98 -10.94 1.32
N ASN A 47 -7.95 -10.22 0.90
CA ASN A 47 -6.86 -9.84 1.79
C ASN A 47 -7.18 -8.53 2.50
N THR A 48 -6.50 -8.29 3.61
CA THR A 48 -6.68 -7.09 4.40
C THR A 48 -5.31 -6.47 4.68
N PRO A 49 -5.13 -5.18 4.34
CA PRO A 49 -3.85 -4.53 4.62
C PRO A 49 -3.71 -4.20 6.09
N GLU A 50 -2.46 -4.01 6.52
CA GLU A 50 -2.19 -3.58 7.87
C GLU A 50 -2.52 -2.10 8.01
N PRO A 51 -3.02 -1.69 9.17
CA PRO A 51 -3.40 -0.29 9.36
C PRO A 51 -2.18 0.63 9.33
N ALA A 52 -2.43 1.89 9.00
CA ALA A 52 -1.38 2.88 8.96
C ALA A 52 -0.87 3.17 10.37
N GLU A 53 0.42 3.46 10.46
CA GLU A 53 1.01 3.94 11.69
C GLU A 53 0.91 5.45 11.70
N GLU A 54 0.29 5.98 12.74
CA GLU A 54 0.00 7.41 12.79
C GLU A 54 0.79 8.15 13.84
N ASN A 55 1.70 7.48 14.47
CA ASN A 55 2.41 8.07 15.59
C ASN A 55 3.73 8.70 15.16
N GLN A 56 3.87 9.06 13.94
CA GLN A 56 5.12 9.60 13.44
C GLN A 56 5.37 11.00 13.90
#